data_ab77fbb5c0bfc49b604f9a544da072aa
#
_entry.id   ab77fbb5c0bfc49b604f9a544da072aa
#
_cell.length_a   1.000
_cell.length_b   1.000
_cell.length_c   1.000
_cell.angle_alpha   90.00
_cell.angle_beta   90.00
_cell.angle_gamma   90.00
#
_symmetry.space_group_name_H-M   'P 1'
#
loop_
_entity.id
_entity.type
_entity.pdbx_description
1 polymer ?
#
loop_
_entity_poly.entity_id
_entity_poly.type
_entity_poly.pdbx_seq_one_letter_code
_entity_poly.pdbx_strand_id
1 'polypeptide(L)'
;MTKKKYYAVKHGRQPGIYTTWNETKEHVHGFPSAKYKSFSTRQEAEEWLEPPTSNDTGLQAYVDGSYDKKTGRYSYGVVLLQGGIELARLANSDNDSRYSTSFQIAGECFGCLNAMQWGIRHGYTEITIFYDYLGIEKWATGEWRANKPVSQDYIRYYQQFKSRIAVTFVKVKAHSGVEMNELADQLAKKALKQ
;
A
#
# COMPACT_ATOMS: atom_id res chain seq x y z
N MET A 1 -4.54 -33.96 9.54
CA MET A 1 -3.45 -33.21 10.20
C MET A 1 -3.84 -31.75 10.30
N THR A 2 -4.02 -31.26 11.50
CA THR A 2 -4.29 -29.81 11.74
C THR A 2 -3.03 -29.03 11.37
N LYS A 3 -3.12 -28.14 10.37
CA LYS A 3 -2.01 -27.23 10.01
C LYS A 3 -1.66 -26.37 11.22
N LYS A 4 -0.40 -26.40 11.64
CA LYS A 4 0.12 -25.56 12.71
C LYS A 4 -0.07 -24.08 12.33
N LYS A 5 -0.70 -23.31 13.21
CA LYS A 5 -0.90 -21.87 13.04
C LYS A 5 -0.03 -21.09 14.01
N TYR A 6 0.38 -19.90 13.60
CA TYR A 6 1.09 -18.95 14.43
C TYR A 6 0.24 -17.69 14.59
N TYR A 7 0.05 -17.25 15.78
CA TYR A 7 -0.78 -16.09 16.13
C TYR A 7 0.15 -14.95 16.57
N ALA A 8 0.20 -13.89 15.78
CA ALA A 8 0.96 -12.71 16.13
C ALA A 8 0.05 -11.69 16.83
N VAL A 9 0.47 -11.18 17.97
CA VAL A 9 -0.21 -10.12 18.72
C VAL A 9 0.68 -8.88 18.66
N LYS A 10 0.24 -7.87 17.93
CA LYS A 10 0.92 -6.58 17.79
C LYS A 10 0.50 -5.61 18.89
N HIS A 11 -0.78 -5.64 19.27
CA HIS A 11 -1.35 -4.83 20.34
C HIS A 11 -2.23 -5.71 21.24
N GLY A 12 -1.85 -5.85 22.48
CA GLY A 12 -2.50 -6.72 23.46
C GLY A 12 -1.76 -6.61 24.80
N ARG A 13 -2.19 -7.39 25.80
CA ARG A 13 -1.53 -7.41 27.12
C ARG A 13 -0.06 -7.77 27.03
N GLN A 14 0.27 -8.72 26.16
CA GLN A 14 1.64 -9.11 25.88
C GLN A 14 1.80 -9.32 24.36
N PRO A 15 2.44 -8.40 23.64
CA PRO A 15 2.77 -8.57 22.24
C PRO A 15 3.75 -9.75 22.04
N GLY A 16 3.58 -10.49 20.94
CA GLY A 16 4.43 -11.65 20.65
C GLY A 16 3.80 -12.63 19.67
N ILE A 17 4.46 -13.77 19.47
CA ILE A 17 3.97 -14.86 18.61
C ILE A 17 3.63 -16.07 19.50
N TYR A 18 2.41 -16.56 19.31
CA TYR A 18 1.85 -17.69 20.03
C TYR A 18 1.52 -18.82 19.07
N THR A 19 1.53 -20.04 19.56
CA THR A 19 1.29 -21.24 18.73
C THR A 19 -0.11 -21.83 18.93
N THR A 20 -0.84 -21.32 19.91
CA THR A 20 -2.23 -21.73 20.19
C THR A 20 -3.17 -20.54 20.30
N TRP A 21 -4.43 -20.75 19.94
CA TRP A 21 -5.45 -19.72 20.10
C TRP A 21 -5.74 -19.44 21.59
N ASN A 22 -5.66 -20.44 22.44
CA ASN A 22 -5.94 -20.26 23.87
C ASN A 22 -4.96 -19.28 24.52
N GLU A 23 -3.67 -19.43 24.26
CA GLU A 23 -2.63 -18.47 24.71
C GLU A 23 -2.90 -17.07 24.14
N THR A 24 -3.14 -16.97 22.83
CA THR A 24 -3.41 -15.70 22.16
C THR A 24 -4.60 -14.98 22.76
N LYS A 25 -5.69 -15.72 23.02
CA LYS A 25 -6.92 -15.18 23.57
C LYS A 25 -6.71 -14.48 24.92
N GLU A 26 -5.85 -15.00 25.78
CA GLU A 26 -5.54 -14.39 27.08
C GLU A 26 -4.95 -12.97 26.92
N HIS A 27 -4.24 -12.74 25.84
CA HIS A 27 -3.58 -11.46 25.58
C HIS A 27 -4.43 -10.45 24.79
N VAL A 28 -5.45 -10.91 24.08
CA VAL A 28 -6.26 -10.03 23.22
C VAL A 28 -7.70 -9.87 23.68
N HIS A 29 -8.26 -10.86 24.37
CA HIS A 29 -9.66 -10.81 24.79
C HIS A 29 -9.88 -9.73 25.86
N GLY A 30 -10.84 -8.83 25.59
CA GLY A 30 -11.13 -7.70 26.47
C GLY A 30 -10.04 -6.62 26.52
N PHE A 31 -9.05 -6.68 25.65
CA PHE A 31 -8.02 -5.64 25.52
C PHE A 31 -8.48 -4.59 24.50
N PRO A 32 -8.57 -3.28 24.88
CA PRO A 32 -9.01 -2.24 23.97
C PRO A 32 -8.06 -2.14 22.75
N SER A 33 -8.64 -2.07 21.55
CA SER A 33 -7.88 -1.95 20.28
C SER A 33 -6.87 -3.08 20.04
N ALA A 34 -7.13 -4.30 20.52
CA ALA A 34 -6.26 -5.45 20.28
C ALA A 34 -6.04 -5.66 18.77
N LYS A 35 -4.76 -5.81 18.37
CA LYS A 35 -4.35 -6.13 16.99
C LYS A 35 -3.61 -7.46 16.99
N TYR A 36 -4.20 -8.44 16.33
CA TYR A 36 -3.61 -9.77 16.19
C TYR A 36 -4.04 -10.42 14.88
N LYS A 37 -3.25 -11.38 14.42
CA LYS A 37 -3.50 -12.12 13.17
C LYS A 37 -2.88 -13.52 13.22
N SER A 38 -3.49 -14.49 12.52
CA SER A 38 -2.95 -15.84 12.40
C SER A 38 -2.27 -16.05 11.04
N PHE A 39 -1.17 -16.80 11.05
CA PHE A 39 -0.32 -17.09 9.90
C PHE A 39 -0.05 -18.59 9.77
N SER A 40 0.33 -19.02 8.57
CA SER A 40 0.68 -20.41 8.30
C SER A 40 2.12 -20.74 8.69
N THR A 41 2.99 -19.75 8.72
CA THR A 41 4.39 -19.88 9.09
C THR A 41 4.77 -18.87 10.17
N ARG A 42 5.80 -19.21 10.95
CA ARG A 42 6.36 -18.31 11.96
C ARG A 42 7.00 -17.07 11.31
N GLN A 43 7.64 -17.26 10.17
CA GLN A 43 8.28 -16.18 9.44
C GLN A 43 7.28 -15.10 9.01
N GLU A 44 6.11 -15.49 8.46
CA GLU A 44 5.03 -14.54 8.14
C GLU A 44 4.53 -13.77 9.37
N ALA A 45 4.49 -14.43 10.52
CA ALA A 45 4.08 -13.81 11.78
C ALA A 45 5.14 -12.80 12.28
N GLU A 46 6.42 -13.14 12.17
CA GLU A 46 7.54 -12.27 12.51
C GLU A 46 7.59 -11.04 11.60
N GLU A 47 7.50 -11.22 10.29
CA GLU A 47 7.44 -10.14 9.30
C GLU A 47 6.26 -9.19 9.54
N TRP A 48 5.13 -9.70 10.01
CA TRP A 48 3.98 -8.87 10.34
C TRP A 48 4.14 -8.10 11.66
N LEU A 49 4.86 -8.66 12.64
CA LEU A 49 5.15 -7.99 13.93
C LEU A 49 6.25 -6.96 13.81
N GLU A 50 7.27 -7.27 13.00
CA GLU A 50 8.36 -6.33 12.78
C GLU A 50 7.78 -5.05 12.15
N PRO A 51 8.10 -3.87 12.70
CA PRO A 51 8.00 -2.67 11.89
C PRO A 51 8.84 -2.95 10.64
N PRO A 52 8.42 -2.50 9.45
CA PRO A 52 9.27 -2.62 8.27
C PRO A 52 10.66 -2.19 8.70
N THR A 53 11.64 -3.07 8.49
CA THR A 53 13.03 -2.86 8.95
C THR A 53 13.55 -1.60 8.30
N SER A 54 13.25 -0.50 8.92
CA SER A 54 13.59 0.81 8.44
C SER A 54 14.86 1.29 9.12
N ASN A 55 15.99 0.77 8.67
CA ASN A 55 17.13 1.64 8.45
C ASN A 55 16.89 2.54 7.22
N ASP A 56 15.67 2.50 6.69
CA ASP A 56 15.26 3.29 5.54
C ASP A 56 14.83 4.68 6.03
N THR A 57 15.80 5.58 6.08
CA THR A 57 15.58 7.01 6.32
C THR A 57 14.97 7.71 5.10
N GLY A 58 14.75 6.97 4.01
CA GLY A 58 14.17 7.46 2.77
C GLY A 58 12.66 7.66 2.85
N LEU A 59 12.13 8.35 1.84
CA LEU A 59 10.69 8.52 1.68
C LEU A 59 10.04 7.20 1.27
N GLN A 60 8.96 6.84 1.94
CA GLN A 60 8.14 5.66 1.66
C GLN A 60 6.71 6.09 1.31
N ALA A 61 6.09 5.44 0.34
CA ALA A 61 4.70 5.65 -0.03
C ALA A 61 3.96 4.33 -0.18
N TYR A 62 2.85 4.17 0.53
CA TYR A 62 1.88 3.10 0.31
C TYR A 62 0.78 3.61 -0.58
N VAL A 63 0.52 2.93 -1.67
CA VAL A 63 -0.42 3.35 -2.72
C VAL A 63 -1.47 2.28 -2.93
N ASP A 64 -2.73 2.71 -3.06
CA ASP A 64 -3.83 1.84 -3.44
C ASP A 64 -4.84 2.60 -4.31
N GLY A 65 -5.58 1.87 -5.14
CA GLY A 65 -6.63 2.38 -6.00
C GLY A 65 -7.99 1.79 -5.67
N SER A 66 -9.05 2.54 -5.96
CA SER A 66 -10.42 2.06 -5.82
C SER A 66 -11.28 2.51 -7.00
N TYR A 67 -12.42 1.84 -7.19
CA TYR A 67 -13.34 2.13 -8.30
C TYR A 67 -14.79 1.90 -7.87
N ASP A 68 -15.66 2.84 -8.26
CA ASP A 68 -17.09 2.72 -8.08
C ASP A 68 -17.79 2.46 -9.42
N LYS A 69 -18.33 1.25 -9.57
CA LYS A 69 -19.05 0.82 -10.79
C LYS A 69 -20.32 1.63 -11.07
N LYS A 70 -20.95 2.21 -10.05
CA LYS A 70 -22.19 2.98 -10.20
C LYS A 70 -21.94 4.36 -10.82
N THR A 71 -20.86 5.00 -10.39
CA THR A 71 -20.51 6.36 -10.82
C THR A 71 -19.45 6.39 -11.92
N GLY A 72 -18.75 5.28 -12.16
CA GLY A 72 -17.63 5.22 -13.09
C GLY A 72 -16.37 5.94 -12.57
N ARG A 73 -16.36 6.34 -11.30
CA ARG A 73 -15.23 7.05 -10.69
C ARG A 73 -14.15 6.08 -10.24
N TYR A 74 -12.92 6.46 -10.44
CA TYR A 74 -11.74 5.84 -9.83
C TYR A 74 -11.11 6.81 -8.84
N SER A 75 -10.35 6.27 -7.90
CA SER A 75 -9.68 7.06 -6.87
C SER A 75 -8.37 6.43 -6.46
N TYR A 76 -7.54 7.21 -5.79
CA TYR A 76 -6.33 6.71 -5.12
C TYR A 76 -6.26 7.15 -3.67
N GLY A 77 -5.53 6.38 -2.88
CA GLY A 77 -5.06 6.72 -1.55
C GLY A 77 -3.56 6.51 -1.48
N VAL A 78 -2.86 7.44 -0.85
CA VAL A 78 -1.42 7.39 -0.61
C VAL A 78 -1.13 7.76 0.84
N VAL A 79 -0.29 6.96 1.49
CA VAL A 79 0.27 7.27 2.81
C VAL A 79 1.78 7.44 2.66
N LEU A 80 2.28 8.61 3.01
CA LEU A 80 3.69 8.96 2.91
C LEU A 80 4.35 8.93 4.29
N LEU A 81 5.48 8.23 4.40
CA LEU A 81 6.21 8.05 5.65
C LEU A 81 7.72 8.28 5.45
N GLN A 82 8.39 8.59 6.54
CA GLN A 82 9.85 8.57 6.63
C GLN A 82 10.25 8.08 8.02
N GLY A 83 11.11 7.07 8.09
CA GLY A 83 11.53 6.50 9.37
C GLY A 83 10.38 6.01 10.25
N GLY A 84 9.30 5.50 9.64
CA GLY A 84 8.08 5.07 10.35
C GLY A 84 7.14 6.20 10.78
N ILE A 85 7.48 7.46 10.54
CA ILE A 85 6.66 8.63 10.87
C ILE A 85 5.83 9.01 9.64
N GLU A 86 4.51 9.13 9.82
CA GLU A 86 3.61 9.59 8.79
C GLU A 86 3.81 11.08 8.50
N LEU A 87 4.08 11.41 7.23
CA LEU A 87 4.31 12.78 6.76
C LEU A 87 3.06 13.39 6.14
N ALA A 88 2.34 12.61 5.33
CA ALA A 88 1.17 13.09 4.60
C ALA A 88 0.26 11.95 4.15
N ARG A 89 -0.99 12.29 3.89
CA ARG A 89 -1.99 11.46 3.21
C ARG A 89 -2.47 12.19 1.96
N LEU A 90 -2.49 11.48 0.83
CA LEU A 90 -3.05 12.00 -0.41
C LEU A 90 -4.22 11.12 -0.81
N ALA A 91 -5.29 11.73 -1.27
CA ALA A 91 -6.41 11.02 -1.84
C ALA A 91 -7.15 11.95 -2.80
N ASN A 92 -7.59 11.40 -3.92
CA ASN A 92 -8.44 12.11 -4.87
C ASN A 92 -9.22 11.11 -5.70
N SER A 93 -10.27 11.56 -6.36
CA SER A 93 -11.07 10.77 -7.30
C SER A 93 -11.33 11.56 -8.57
N ASP A 94 -11.49 10.83 -9.68
CA ASP A 94 -11.80 11.40 -10.98
C ASP A 94 -12.70 10.44 -11.78
N ASN A 95 -13.27 10.92 -12.88
CA ASN A 95 -14.14 10.15 -13.76
C ASN A 95 -13.79 10.34 -15.24
N ASP A 96 -12.51 10.59 -15.55
CA ASP A 96 -12.08 10.73 -16.94
C ASP A 96 -12.42 9.47 -17.74
N SER A 97 -13.28 9.64 -18.75
CA SER A 97 -13.78 8.54 -19.57
C SER A 97 -12.69 7.79 -20.34
N ARG A 98 -11.54 8.40 -20.59
CA ARG A 98 -10.37 7.74 -21.21
C ARG A 98 -9.86 6.55 -20.41
N TYR A 99 -10.11 6.55 -19.10
CA TYR A 99 -9.64 5.51 -18.17
C TYR A 99 -10.75 4.59 -17.68
N SER A 100 -11.97 4.73 -18.20
CA SER A 100 -13.17 4.00 -17.72
C SER A 100 -13.02 2.46 -17.76
N THR A 101 -12.21 1.93 -18.67
CA THR A 101 -11.95 0.47 -18.79
C THR A 101 -10.79 -0.02 -17.92
N SER A 102 -10.19 0.85 -17.15
CA SER A 102 -9.04 0.52 -16.30
C SER A 102 -9.39 0.39 -14.82
N PHE A 103 -10.62 0.76 -14.44
CA PHE A 103 -11.17 0.59 -13.09
C PHE A 103 -10.22 1.12 -12.00
N GLN A 104 -9.99 0.35 -10.92
CA GLN A 104 -9.08 0.71 -9.84
C GLN A 104 -7.62 0.90 -10.28
N ILE A 105 -7.21 0.30 -11.41
CA ILE A 105 -5.84 0.44 -11.94
C ILE A 105 -5.50 1.90 -12.25
N ALA A 106 -6.48 2.68 -12.72
CA ALA A 106 -6.29 4.12 -12.92
C ALA A 106 -5.92 4.82 -11.61
N GLY A 107 -6.62 4.50 -10.52
CA GLY A 107 -6.29 5.00 -9.18
C GLY A 107 -4.88 4.66 -8.75
N GLU A 108 -4.46 3.41 -8.93
CA GLU A 108 -3.10 2.97 -8.59
C GLU A 108 -2.02 3.75 -9.36
N CYS A 109 -2.20 3.91 -10.67
CA CYS A 109 -1.30 4.69 -11.50
C CYS A 109 -1.19 6.14 -11.01
N PHE A 110 -2.31 6.80 -10.76
CA PHE A 110 -2.30 8.19 -10.29
C PHE A 110 -1.81 8.32 -8.86
N GLY A 111 -2.09 7.36 -7.99
CA GLY A 111 -1.52 7.30 -6.65
C GLY A 111 0.00 7.27 -6.68
N CYS A 112 0.58 6.40 -7.50
CA CYS A 112 2.04 6.31 -7.69
C CYS A 112 2.62 7.64 -8.18
N LEU A 113 2.04 8.24 -9.23
CA LEU A 113 2.52 9.51 -9.79
C LEU A 113 2.40 10.66 -8.79
N ASN A 114 1.33 10.73 -8.02
CA ASN A 114 1.13 11.76 -7.00
C ASN A 114 2.11 11.59 -5.82
N ALA A 115 2.43 10.36 -5.44
CA ALA A 115 3.48 10.08 -4.44
C ALA A 115 4.84 10.60 -4.91
N MET A 116 5.23 10.30 -6.15
CA MET A 116 6.47 10.81 -6.76
C MET A 116 6.49 12.34 -6.82
N GLN A 117 5.41 12.96 -7.28
CA GLN A 117 5.30 14.41 -7.38
C GLN A 117 5.40 15.10 -6.01
N TRP A 118 4.77 14.51 -4.99
CA TRP A 118 4.88 15.00 -3.61
C TRP A 118 6.34 14.94 -3.13
N GLY A 119 7.02 13.81 -3.34
CA GLY A 119 8.43 13.64 -3.00
C GLY A 119 9.32 14.70 -3.67
N ILE A 120 9.13 14.91 -4.97
CA ILE A 120 9.88 15.92 -5.74
C ILE A 120 9.66 17.34 -5.16
N ARG A 121 8.41 17.69 -4.85
CA ARG A 121 8.07 19.02 -4.30
C ARG A 121 8.66 19.26 -2.91
N HIS A 122 8.89 18.19 -2.14
CA HIS A 122 9.47 18.26 -0.80
C HIS A 122 10.98 17.98 -0.77
N GLY A 123 11.63 17.94 -1.93
CA GLY A 123 13.09 17.85 -2.03
C GLY A 123 13.67 16.44 -1.89
N TYR A 124 12.83 15.41 -1.96
CA TYR A 124 13.31 14.03 -1.95
C TYR A 124 13.87 13.63 -3.31
N THR A 125 14.98 12.91 -3.31
CA THR A 125 15.65 12.40 -4.51
C THR A 125 15.41 10.91 -4.74
N GLU A 126 14.82 10.22 -3.75
CA GLU A 126 14.47 8.81 -3.81
C GLU A 126 13.18 8.53 -3.05
N ILE A 127 12.44 7.53 -3.50
CA ILE A 127 11.20 7.08 -2.88
C ILE A 127 11.05 5.56 -3.04
N THR A 128 10.60 4.88 -1.98
CA THR A 128 10.16 3.49 -2.05
C THR A 128 8.64 3.46 -2.15
N ILE A 129 8.10 2.86 -3.20
CA ILE A 129 6.66 2.73 -3.43
C ILE A 129 6.22 1.31 -3.15
N PHE A 130 5.35 1.15 -2.16
CA PHE A 130 4.67 -0.09 -1.80
C PHE A 130 3.34 -0.14 -2.54
N TYR A 131 3.13 -1.18 -3.34
CA TYR A 131 1.99 -1.33 -4.25
C TYR A 131 1.53 -2.80 -4.32
N ASP A 132 0.30 -3.05 -4.76
CA ASP A 132 -0.23 -4.41 -4.90
C ASP A 132 -0.49 -4.83 -6.36
N TYR A 133 -0.76 -3.91 -7.27
CA TYR A 133 -0.96 -4.20 -8.68
C TYR A 133 0.36 -4.22 -9.47
N LEU A 134 0.73 -5.39 -9.96
CA LEU A 134 2.04 -5.62 -10.60
C LEU A 134 2.34 -4.72 -11.81
N GLY A 135 1.33 -4.22 -12.49
CA GLY A 135 1.48 -3.29 -13.62
C GLY A 135 2.20 -1.99 -13.28
N ILE A 136 2.11 -1.53 -12.03
CA ILE A 136 2.80 -0.31 -11.57
C ILE A 136 4.30 -0.42 -11.79
N GLU A 137 4.91 -1.52 -11.36
CA GLU A 137 6.34 -1.77 -11.57
C GLU A 137 6.65 -2.15 -13.02
N LYS A 138 5.89 -3.09 -13.58
CA LYS A 138 6.19 -3.67 -14.90
C LYS A 138 6.08 -2.67 -16.05
N TRP A 139 5.19 -1.71 -15.97
CA TRP A 139 5.12 -0.60 -16.92
C TRP A 139 6.25 0.40 -16.70
N ALA A 140 6.56 0.75 -15.47
CA ALA A 140 7.63 1.67 -15.13
C ALA A 140 9.01 1.16 -15.57
N THR A 141 9.25 -0.14 -15.42
CA THR A 141 10.52 -0.80 -15.83
C THR A 141 10.58 -1.15 -17.31
N GLY A 142 9.46 -1.04 -18.05
CA GLY A 142 9.37 -1.38 -19.47
C GLY A 142 9.21 -2.88 -19.75
N GLU A 143 9.00 -3.71 -18.73
CA GLU A 143 8.76 -5.14 -18.91
C GLU A 143 7.40 -5.44 -19.55
N TRP A 144 6.38 -4.59 -19.30
CA TRP A 144 5.09 -4.66 -19.92
C TRP A 144 4.84 -3.52 -20.89
N ARG A 145 4.23 -3.84 -22.04
CA ARG A 145 3.75 -2.84 -22.99
C ARG A 145 2.51 -2.13 -22.45
N ALA A 146 2.45 -0.83 -22.65
CA ALA A 146 1.28 -0.01 -22.37
C ALA A 146 0.31 -0.04 -23.55
N ASN A 147 -0.82 -0.72 -23.39
CA ASN A 147 -1.83 -0.88 -24.45
C ASN A 147 -3.11 -0.07 -24.18
N LYS A 148 -3.26 0.49 -22.99
CA LYS A 148 -4.43 1.30 -22.61
C LYS A 148 -4.01 2.75 -22.31
N PRO A 149 -4.92 3.71 -22.49
CA PRO A 149 -4.63 5.13 -22.22
C PRO A 149 -3.99 5.36 -20.85
N VAL A 150 -4.50 4.72 -19.80
CA VAL A 150 -3.98 4.89 -18.43
C VAL A 150 -2.52 4.44 -18.31
N SER A 151 -2.16 3.30 -18.87
CA SER A 151 -0.78 2.79 -18.79
C SER A 151 0.18 3.61 -19.65
N GLN A 152 -0.29 4.12 -20.80
CA GLN A 152 0.48 5.00 -21.66
C GLN A 152 0.77 6.35 -20.98
N ASP A 153 -0.25 6.96 -20.39
CA ASP A 153 -0.11 8.20 -19.63
C ASP A 153 0.73 8.01 -18.37
N TYR A 154 0.55 6.88 -17.66
CA TYR A 154 1.37 6.53 -16.50
C TYR A 154 2.86 6.47 -16.85
N ILE A 155 3.23 5.74 -17.90
CA ILE A 155 4.62 5.64 -18.35
C ILE A 155 5.17 7.02 -18.75
N ARG A 156 4.40 7.82 -19.47
CA ARG A 156 4.81 9.15 -19.92
C ARG A 156 5.15 10.05 -18.72
N TYR A 157 4.30 10.14 -17.72
CA TYR A 157 4.56 10.94 -16.52
C TYR A 157 5.67 10.35 -15.66
N TYR A 158 5.68 9.02 -15.49
CA TYR A 158 6.74 8.34 -14.77
C TYR A 158 8.13 8.66 -15.36
N GLN A 159 8.29 8.62 -16.68
CA GLN A 159 9.55 8.96 -17.36
C GLN A 159 9.99 10.42 -17.10
N GLN A 160 9.04 11.35 -16.98
CA GLN A 160 9.36 12.74 -16.63
C GLN A 160 9.80 12.86 -15.17
N PHE A 161 9.19 12.13 -14.25
CA PHE A 161 9.49 12.22 -12.83
C PHE A 161 10.75 11.46 -12.43
N LYS A 162 11.04 10.32 -13.05
CA LYS A 162 12.18 9.46 -12.68
C LYS A 162 13.55 10.13 -12.82
N SER A 163 13.66 11.18 -13.62
CA SER A 163 14.89 11.98 -13.72
C SER A 163 15.16 12.85 -12.49
N ARG A 164 14.13 13.07 -11.67
CA ARG A 164 14.15 13.91 -10.48
C ARG A 164 14.03 13.13 -9.16
N ILE A 165 13.48 11.93 -9.21
CA ILE A 165 13.32 11.06 -8.05
C ILE A 165 13.49 9.60 -8.46
N ALA A 166 14.44 8.91 -7.84
CA ALA A 166 14.65 7.49 -8.05
C ALA A 166 13.60 6.66 -7.31
N VAL A 167 13.03 5.66 -7.97
CA VAL A 167 11.95 4.84 -7.41
C VAL A 167 12.42 3.42 -7.17
N THR A 168 12.23 2.93 -5.95
CA THR A 168 12.30 1.51 -5.61
C THR A 168 10.87 0.97 -5.46
N PHE A 169 10.54 -0.09 -6.17
CA PHE A 169 9.24 -0.73 -6.09
C PHE A 169 9.25 -1.92 -5.14
N VAL A 170 8.29 -1.97 -4.22
CA VAL A 170 8.09 -3.09 -3.29
C VAL A 170 6.66 -3.57 -3.40
N LYS A 171 6.49 -4.77 -3.96
CA LYS A 171 5.17 -5.38 -4.08
C LYS A 171 4.70 -5.88 -2.71
N VAL A 172 3.52 -5.43 -2.30
CA VAL A 172 2.81 -5.94 -1.13
C VAL A 172 1.65 -6.82 -1.55
N LYS A 173 1.25 -7.74 -0.68
CA LYS A 173 0.07 -8.56 -0.93
C LYS A 173 -1.18 -7.76 -0.54
N ALA A 174 -2.14 -7.66 -1.46
CA ALA A 174 -3.42 -7.01 -1.22
C ALA A 174 -4.11 -7.60 0.03
N HIS A 175 -4.68 -6.74 0.86
CA HIS A 175 -5.41 -7.11 2.07
C HIS A 175 -4.66 -8.07 3.01
N SER A 176 -3.34 -7.95 3.08
CA SER A 176 -2.48 -8.82 3.90
C SER A 176 -2.35 -8.38 5.38
N GLY A 177 -3.04 -7.30 5.77
CA GLY A 177 -2.95 -6.74 7.12
C GLY A 177 -1.76 -5.80 7.34
N VAL A 178 -1.08 -5.37 6.27
CA VAL A 178 -0.10 -4.29 6.33
C VAL A 178 -0.86 -2.99 6.60
N GLU A 179 -0.67 -2.41 7.78
CA GLU A 179 -1.48 -1.29 8.29
C GLU A 179 -1.52 -0.10 7.32
N MET A 180 -0.38 0.27 6.76
CA MET A 180 -0.30 1.43 5.85
C MET A 180 -0.93 1.14 4.49
N ASN A 181 -0.87 -0.10 4.00
CA ASN A 181 -1.57 -0.50 2.78
C ASN A 181 -3.10 -0.48 2.99
N GLU A 182 -3.57 -0.96 4.13
CA GLU A 182 -5.01 -0.90 4.48
C GLU A 182 -5.48 0.55 4.64
N LEU A 183 -4.64 1.43 5.19
CA LEU A 183 -4.95 2.85 5.30
C LEU A 183 -5.04 3.51 3.91
N ALA A 184 -4.14 3.18 2.99
CA ALA A 184 -4.20 3.66 1.60
C ALA A 184 -5.50 3.20 0.91
N ASP A 185 -5.91 1.94 1.08
CA ASP A 185 -7.19 1.42 0.59
C ASP A 185 -8.39 2.20 1.16
N GLN A 186 -8.41 2.46 2.46
CA GLN A 186 -9.47 3.23 3.11
C GLN A 186 -9.53 4.67 2.56
N LEU A 187 -8.39 5.31 2.34
CA LEU A 187 -8.31 6.66 1.76
C LEU A 187 -8.88 6.67 0.32
N ALA A 188 -8.50 5.69 -0.50
CA ALA A 188 -9.02 5.55 -1.86
C ALA A 188 -10.55 5.38 -1.86
N LYS A 189 -11.09 4.48 -1.03
CA LYS A 189 -12.53 4.25 -0.89
C LYS A 189 -13.28 5.48 -0.38
N LYS A 190 -12.70 6.22 0.55
CA LYS A 190 -13.30 7.46 1.07
C LYS A 190 -13.36 8.55 0.00
N ALA A 191 -12.32 8.68 -0.84
CA ALA A 191 -12.27 9.67 -1.91
C ALA A 191 -13.37 9.47 -2.97
N LEU A 192 -13.86 8.23 -3.19
CA LEU A 192 -14.99 7.97 -4.08
C LEU A 192 -16.32 8.55 -3.61
N LYS A 193 -16.44 8.87 -2.31
CA LYS A 193 -17.69 9.35 -1.71
C LYS A 193 -17.75 10.88 -1.61
N GLN A 194 -16.71 11.55 -2.04
CA GLN A 194 -16.59 13.01 -2.11
C GLN A 194 -16.90 13.49 -3.54
#